data_3d396c0e8e9848494693fd4db72e6798
#
_entry.id   3d396c0e8e9848494693fd4db72e6798
#
_cell.length_a   1.000
_cell.length_b   1.000
_cell.length_c   1.000
_cell.angle_alpha   90.00
_cell.angle_beta   90.00
_cell.angle_gamma   90.00
#
_symmetry.space_group_name_H-M   'P 1'
#
loop_
_entity.id
_entity.type
_entity.pdbx_description
1 polymer ?
#
loop_
_entity_poly.entity_id
_entity_poly.type
_entity_poly.pdbx_seq_one_letter_code
_entity_poly.pdbx_strand_id
1 'polypeptide(L)'
;MKFLPLGNEPVPLNSDPWLAPFREKLRERSRRAVATVKRLTGGKSTLAEFASGHEYFGLHFRDGEWVFREWAPNAVRITLFGDFSDWRKLPEYRLNRLEHGVWELRLPAETVRHGMHYLLFMEWPGGSGDRIPAYARCVDQDKETGLFAATVWRPEQPYVFRHASPPAPAAPLIYESHVGMAQEEPKVGSFDEYREKILPKIAASGYNTIQLMAVMGHPYYGSFGYHVANFFAIASRFGTPDEFKALVDAAH
;
A
#
# COMPACT_ATOMS: atom_id res chain seq x y z
N MET A 1 -12.13 -4.25 -13.68
CA MET A 1 -12.64 -5.53 -13.16
C MET A 1 -14.10 -5.32 -12.79
N LYS A 2 -15.07 -5.82 -13.57
CA LYS A 2 -16.48 -5.78 -13.15
C LYS A 2 -16.62 -6.81 -12.04
N PHE A 3 -16.71 -6.37 -10.79
CA PHE A 3 -17.16 -7.24 -9.73
C PHE A 3 -18.52 -7.80 -10.12
N LEU A 4 -18.65 -9.12 -10.06
CA LEU A 4 -19.95 -9.76 -10.20
C LEU A 4 -20.89 -9.08 -9.22
N PRO A 5 -22.09 -8.64 -9.64
CA PRO A 5 -23.04 -8.07 -8.71
C PRO A 5 -23.25 -9.12 -7.62
N LEU A 6 -23.05 -8.70 -6.36
CA LEU A 6 -23.45 -9.51 -5.21
C LEU A 6 -24.97 -9.61 -5.28
N GLY A 7 -25.48 -10.51 -6.10
CA GLY A 7 -26.88 -10.84 -6.14
C GLY A 7 -27.31 -11.40 -4.79
N ASN A 8 -28.60 -11.36 -4.49
CA ASN A 8 -29.16 -11.91 -3.25
C ASN A 8 -28.94 -13.43 -3.10
N GLU A 9 -28.42 -14.09 -4.13
CA GLU A 9 -28.05 -15.51 -4.09
C GLU A 9 -26.59 -15.70 -4.52
N PRO A 10 -25.76 -16.39 -3.71
CA PRO A 10 -24.43 -16.78 -4.13
C PRO A 10 -24.53 -17.72 -5.33
N VAL A 11 -23.90 -17.33 -6.44
CA VAL A 11 -23.66 -18.20 -7.59
C VAL A 11 -22.85 -19.39 -7.06
N PRO A 12 -23.18 -20.48 -7.02
CA PRO A 12 -23.59 -21.72 -7.64
C PRO A 12 -24.47 -22.62 -6.75
N LEU A 13 -25.25 -22.07 -5.85
CA LEU A 13 -26.09 -22.85 -4.91
C LEU A 13 -27.07 -23.82 -5.59
N ASN A 14 -27.39 -23.55 -6.87
CA ASN A 14 -28.33 -24.38 -7.64
C ASN A 14 -27.64 -25.47 -8.45
N SER A 15 -26.32 -25.42 -8.59
CA SER A 15 -25.56 -26.37 -9.42
C SER A 15 -24.79 -27.43 -8.62
N ASP A 16 -24.60 -27.21 -7.31
CA ASP A 16 -23.84 -28.13 -6.46
C ASP A 16 -24.74 -28.73 -5.36
N PRO A 17 -25.13 -30.01 -5.48
CA PRO A 17 -25.99 -30.69 -4.51
C PRO A 17 -25.32 -30.83 -3.13
N TRP A 18 -23.97 -30.84 -3.03
CA TRP A 18 -23.26 -30.90 -1.76
C TRP A 18 -23.39 -29.63 -0.91
N LEU A 19 -23.71 -28.50 -1.53
CA LEU A 19 -23.97 -27.23 -0.85
C LEU A 19 -25.43 -27.12 -0.36
N ALA A 20 -26.35 -28.00 -0.76
CA ALA A 20 -27.75 -27.93 -0.40
C ALA A 20 -27.99 -27.86 1.15
N PRO A 21 -27.31 -28.66 1.99
CA PRO A 21 -27.48 -28.60 3.43
C PRO A 21 -27.01 -27.26 4.08
N PHE A 22 -26.16 -26.50 3.35
CA PHE A 22 -25.58 -25.25 3.84
C PHE A 22 -26.23 -24.00 3.24
N ARG A 23 -27.28 -24.17 2.44
CA ARG A 23 -27.92 -23.09 1.65
C ARG A 23 -28.26 -21.86 2.50
N GLU A 24 -28.86 -22.05 3.70
CA GLU A 24 -29.25 -20.92 4.53
C GLU A 24 -28.03 -20.18 5.10
N LYS A 25 -27.00 -20.88 5.53
CA LYS A 25 -25.74 -20.25 5.98
C LYS A 25 -25.05 -19.45 4.87
N LEU A 26 -25.08 -19.95 3.65
CA LEU A 26 -24.52 -19.28 2.50
C LEU A 26 -25.32 -18.02 2.13
N ARG A 27 -26.65 -18.10 2.18
CA ARG A 27 -27.53 -16.94 2.01
C ARG A 27 -27.29 -15.86 3.08
N GLU A 28 -27.18 -16.26 4.34
CA GLU A 28 -26.87 -15.34 5.43
C GLU A 28 -25.52 -14.63 5.22
N ARG A 29 -24.48 -15.36 4.82
CA ARG A 29 -23.16 -14.75 4.48
C ARG A 29 -23.30 -13.74 3.34
N SER A 30 -24.03 -14.07 2.29
CA SER A 30 -24.28 -13.17 1.15
C SER A 30 -25.02 -11.90 1.60
N ARG A 31 -26.10 -12.05 2.38
CA ARG A 31 -26.85 -10.91 2.94
C ARG A 31 -25.95 -10.00 3.81
N ARG A 32 -25.10 -10.60 4.66
CA ARG A 32 -24.14 -9.85 5.48
C ARG A 32 -23.10 -9.10 4.64
N ALA A 33 -22.59 -9.71 3.58
CA ALA A 33 -21.68 -9.05 2.64
C ALA A 33 -22.34 -7.85 1.97
N VAL A 34 -23.54 -8.02 1.41
CA VAL A 34 -24.32 -6.92 0.77
C VAL A 34 -24.63 -5.81 1.77
N ALA A 35 -25.07 -6.16 2.98
CA ALA A 35 -25.38 -5.18 4.02
C ALA A 35 -24.11 -4.40 4.44
N THR A 36 -22.94 -5.07 4.52
CA THR A 36 -21.68 -4.44 4.83
C THR A 36 -21.26 -3.47 3.73
N VAL A 37 -21.34 -3.87 2.46
CA VAL A 37 -21.07 -2.97 1.33
C VAL A 37 -21.96 -1.72 1.42
N LYS A 38 -23.26 -1.91 1.59
CA LYS A 38 -24.21 -0.79 1.70
C LYS A 38 -23.89 0.14 2.90
N ARG A 39 -23.50 -0.43 4.04
CA ARG A 39 -23.10 0.35 5.22
C ARG A 39 -21.84 1.17 4.96
N LEU A 40 -20.80 0.58 4.33
CA LEU A 40 -19.53 1.24 4.05
C LEU A 40 -19.69 2.36 3.01
N THR A 41 -20.43 2.10 1.95
CA THR A 41 -20.58 3.03 0.82
C THR A 41 -21.76 3.99 0.96
N GLY A 42 -22.57 3.85 2.01
CA GLY A 42 -23.84 4.58 2.17
C GLY A 42 -24.85 4.25 1.05
N GLY A 43 -24.58 3.21 0.24
CA GLY A 43 -25.34 2.86 -0.95
C GLY A 43 -25.22 3.85 -2.12
N LYS A 44 -24.24 4.80 -2.05
CA LYS A 44 -24.06 5.89 -3.02
C LYS A 44 -22.82 5.73 -3.89
N SER A 45 -21.88 4.87 -3.50
CA SER A 45 -20.62 4.61 -4.20
C SER A 45 -20.31 3.11 -4.29
N THR A 46 -19.32 2.76 -5.09
CA THR A 46 -18.76 1.41 -5.17
C THR A 46 -17.76 1.16 -4.04
N LEU A 47 -17.39 -0.09 -3.79
CA LEU A 47 -16.29 -0.40 -2.86
C LEU A 47 -14.94 0.14 -3.34
N ALA A 48 -14.71 0.21 -4.64
CA ALA A 48 -13.48 0.77 -5.20
C ALA A 48 -13.37 2.28 -4.91
N GLU A 49 -14.47 3.03 -5.05
CA GLU A 49 -14.53 4.44 -4.69
C GLU A 49 -14.41 4.66 -3.18
N PHE A 50 -14.98 3.77 -2.37
CA PHE A 50 -14.83 3.81 -0.91
C PHE A 50 -13.38 3.53 -0.48
N ALA A 51 -12.67 2.67 -1.19
CA ALA A 51 -11.30 2.23 -0.87
C ALA A 51 -10.22 3.26 -1.24
N SER A 52 -10.50 4.55 -1.11
CA SER A 52 -9.60 5.68 -1.43
C SER A 52 -8.84 6.23 -0.22
N GLY A 53 -8.78 5.49 0.88
CA GLY A 53 -8.10 5.94 2.11
C GLY A 53 -6.64 6.35 1.91
N HIS A 54 -5.93 5.71 0.99
CA HIS A 54 -4.55 6.05 0.62
C HIS A 54 -4.39 7.41 -0.08
N GLU A 55 -5.47 7.98 -0.59
CA GLU A 55 -5.50 9.35 -1.14
C GLU A 55 -5.78 10.39 -0.06
N TYR A 56 -6.34 9.99 1.07
CA TYR A 56 -6.70 10.85 2.18
C TYR A 56 -5.68 10.81 3.31
N PHE A 57 -5.27 9.61 3.74
CA PHE A 57 -4.29 9.38 4.81
C PHE A 57 -2.86 9.38 4.27
N GLY A 58 -1.89 9.57 5.17
CA GLY A 58 -0.48 9.71 4.86
C GLY A 58 -0.08 11.16 4.63
N LEU A 59 1.12 11.37 4.08
CA LEU A 59 1.68 12.69 3.80
C LEU A 59 1.45 13.06 2.32
N HIS A 60 0.70 14.14 2.10
CA HIS A 60 0.37 14.65 0.77
C HIS A 60 0.72 16.12 0.63
N PHE A 61 1.18 16.51 -0.55
CA PHE A 61 1.32 17.91 -0.91
C PHE A 61 0.10 18.35 -1.73
N ARG A 62 -0.67 19.30 -1.19
CA ARG A 62 -1.91 19.79 -1.80
C ARG A 62 -2.03 21.29 -1.58
N ASP A 63 -2.48 22.01 -2.59
CA ASP A 63 -2.79 23.45 -2.50
C ASP A 63 -1.65 24.31 -1.92
N GLY A 64 -0.39 23.91 -2.20
CA GLY A 64 0.80 24.64 -1.75
C GLY A 64 1.28 24.31 -0.33
N GLU A 65 0.69 23.34 0.34
CA GLU A 65 1.08 22.91 1.69
C GLU A 65 1.19 21.38 1.81
N TRP A 66 1.88 20.92 2.85
CA TRP A 66 1.88 19.51 3.23
C TRP A 66 0.74 19.23 4.20
N VAL A 67 -0.05 18.20 3.90
CA VAL A 67 -1.12 17.71 4.77
C VAL A 67 -0.79 16.28 5.15
N PHE A 68 -0.59 16.05 6.43
CA PHE A 68 -0.41 14.70 6.99
C PHE A 68 -1.67 14.29 7.74
N ARG A 69 -2.17 13.07 7.46
CA ARG A 69 -3.29 12.47 8.19
C ARG A 69 -2.99 11.05 8.62
N GLU A 70 -3.46 10.71 9.82
CA GLU A 70 -3.38 9.35 10.35
C GLU A 70 -4.71 8.96 11.02
N TRP A 71 -5.06 7.68 10.97
CA TRP A 71 -6.21 7.16 11.69
C TRP A 71 -5.76 6.42 12.93
N ALA A 72 -6.02 6.99 14.10
CA ALA A 72 -5.61 6.43 15.38
C ALA A 72 -6.65 6.76 16.46
N PRO A 73 -7.79 6.06 16.49
CA PRO A 73 -8.93 6.41 17.37
C PRO A 73 -8.59 6.32 18.86
N ASN A 74 -7.63 5.46 19.24
CA ASN A 74 -7.22 5.24 20.62
C ASN A 74 -6.01 6.10 21.05
N ALA A 75 -5.40 6.86 20.14
CA ALA A 75 -4.33 7.75 20.51
C ALA A 75 -4.85 8.96 21.32
N VAL A 76 -4.04 9.43 22.26
CA VAL A 76 -4.30 10.64 23.05
C VAL A 76 -3.45 11.81 22.57
N ARG A 77 -2.29 11.54 21.96
CA ARG A 77 -1.42 12.53 21.32
C ARG A 77 -0.60 11.87 20.22
N ILE A 78 -0.40 12.60 19.13
CA ILE A 78 0.47 12.20 18.02
C ILE A 78 1.36 13.38 17.65
N THR A 79 2.65 13.12 17.46
CA THR A 79 3.62 14.11 17.00
C THR A 79 4.37 13.54 15.80
N LEU A 80 4.39 14.28 14.70
CA LEU A 80 5.22 13.97 13.54
C LEU A 80 6.64 14.47 13.83
N PHE A 81 7.66 13.68 13.52
CA PHE A 81 9.07 14.08 13.71
C PHE A 81 9.96 13.38 12.69
N GLY A 82 11.11 13.97 12.42
CA GLY A 82 12.04 13.45 11.42
C GLY A 82 13.13 14.44 11.11
N ASP A 83 13.72 14.37 9.91
CA ASP A 83 14.83 15.24 9.49
C ASP A 83 14.47 16.74 9.60
N PHE A 84 13.23 17.11 9.29
CA PHE A 84 12.75 18.51 9.39
C PHE A 84 12.66 19.06 10.82
N SER A 85 12.78 18.21 11.83
CA SER A 85 12.72 18.58 13.26
C SER A 85 13.98 18.20 14.02
N ASP A 86 15.09 17.85 13.32
CA ASP A 86 16.29 17.23 13.89
C ASP A 86 15.96 16.04 14.80
N TRP A 87 14.98 15.22 14.38
CA TRP A 87 14.46 14.06 15.10
C TRP A 87 13.90 14.37 16.50
N ARG A 88 13.54 15.65 16.74
CA ARG A 88 12.95 16.10 18.01
C ARG A 88 11.42 16.11 17.92
N LYS A 89 10.77 15.71 19.00
CA LYS A 89 9.30 15.65 19.13
C LYS A 89 8.77 17.02 19.59
N LEU A 90 8.79 18.00 18.70
CA LEU A 90 8.47 19.39 18.99
C LEU A 90 6.96 19.66 18.98
N PRO A 91 6.46 20.61 19.81
CA PRO A 91 5.04 20.92 19.91
C PRO A 91 4.38 21.38 18.61
N GLU A 92 5.09 22.10 17.76
CA GLU A 92 4.62 22.60 16.46
C GLU A 92 4.31 21.51 15.45
N TYR A 93 4.83 20.30 15.66
CA TYR A 93 4.54 19.12 14.82
C TYR A 93 3.49 18.17 15.44
N ARG A 94 2.76 18.63 16.44
CA ARG A 94 1.64 17.86 17.00
C ARG A 94 0.44 17.87 16.06
N LEU A 95 -0.17 16.70 15.90
CA LEU A 95 -1.38 16.58 15.10
C LEU A 95 -2.60 17.04 15.90
N ASN A 96 -3.54 17.65 15.21
CA ASN A 96 -4.86 17.98 15.73
C ASN A 96 -5.80 16.79 15.56
N ARG A 97 -6.55 16.46 16.60
CA ARG A 97 -7.57 15.42 16.54
C ARG A 97 -8.83 15.95 15.86
N LEU A 98 -9.26 15.23 14.83
CA LEU A 98 -10.52 15.46 14.13
C LEU A 98 -11.57 14.43 14.58
N GLU A 99 -12.73 14.42 13.93
CA GLU A 99 -13.78 13.44 14.15
C GLU A 99 -13.35 12.00 13.71
N HIS A 100 -14.06 11.01 14.21
CA HIS A 100 -13.91 9.59 13.83
C HIS A 100 -12.50 9.00 14.02
N GLY A 101 -11.69 9.57 14.92
CA GLY A 101 -10.34 9.08 15.23
C GLY A 101 -9.28 9.47 14.21
N VAL A 102 -9.58 10.43 13.35
CA VAL A 102 -8.63 11.02 12.41
C VAL A 102 -7.77 12.08 13.12
N TRP A 103 -6.52 12.17 12.72
CA TRP A 103 -5.56 13.17 13.17
C TRP A 103 -4.98 13.88 11.96
N GLU A 104 -4.80 15.20 12.03
CA GLU A 104 -4.29 16.02 10.92
C GLU A 104 -3.21 16.99 11.40
N LEU A 105 -2.20 17.18 10.55
CA LEU A 105 -1.19 18.24 10.65
C LEU A 105 -1.03 18.88 9.27
N ARG A 106 -0.95 20.21 9.24
CA ARG A 106 -0.64 21.00 8.05
C ARG A 106 0.68 21.71 8.24
N LEU A 107 1.55 21.65 7.23
CA LEU A 107 2.89 22.23 7.28
C LEU A 107 3.14 23.07 6.03
N PRO A 108 3.88 24.20 6.17
CA PRO A 108 4.34 24.99 5.03
C PRO A 108 5.12 24.15 4.00
N ALA A 109 5.06 24.54 2.73
CA ALA A 109 5.68 23.83 1.62
C ALA A 109 7.18 23.55 1.82
N GLU A 110 7.89 24.51 2.43
CA GLU A 110 9.32 24.47 2.66
C GLU A 110 9.75 23.56 3.80
N THR A 111 8.83 23.15 4.68
CA THR A 111 9.14 22.38 5.89
C THR A 111 9.66 20.99 5.55
N VAL A 112 9.06 20.34 4.56
CA VAL A 112 9.33 18.95 4.22
C VAL A 112 9.78 18.85 2.76
N ARG A 113 10.85 18.09 2.49
CA ARG A 113 11.43 17.92 1.16
C ARG A 113 11.51 16.45 0.78
N HIS A 114 11.59 16.19 -0.53
CA HIS A 114 11.87 14.86 -1.05
C HIS A 114 13.12 14.24 -0.41
N GLY A 115 13.02 12.96 -0.05
CA GLY A 115 14.11 12.20 0.57
C GLY A 115 14.20 12.33 2.09
N MET A 116 13.52 13.29 2.73
CA MET A 116 13.51 13.40 4.19
C MET A 116 12.79 12.19 4.83
N HIS A 117 13.34 11.74 5.96
CA HIS A 117 12.78 10.65 6.76
C HIS A 117 11.90 11.18 7.90
N TYR A 118 10.88 10.42 8.26
CA TYR A 118 9.98 10.79 9.35
C TYR A 118 9.29 9.59 9.99
N LEU A 119 8.89 9.78 11.24
CA LEU A 119 8.11 8.85 12.06
C LEU A 119 6.98 9.59 12.77
N LEU A 120 6.08 8.82 13.38
CA LEU A 120 5.10 9.29 14.34
C LEU A 120 5.52 8.87 15.74
N PHE A 121 5.49 9.78 16.69
CA PHE A 121 5.43 9.45 18.10
C PHE A 121 3.97 9.44 18.53
N MET A 122 3.49 8.29 18.97
CA MET A 122 2.10 8.10 19.40
C MET A 122 2.06 7.79 20.89
N GLU A 123 1.08 8.39 21.56
CA GLU A 123 0.78 8.14 22.97
C GLU A 123 -0.66 7.64 23.10
N TRP A 124 -0.87 6.63 23.91
CA TRP A 124 -2.17 6.02 24.18
C TRP A 124 -2.28 5.67 25.67
N PRO A 125 -3.48 5.38 26.22
CA PRO A 125 -3.60 4.95 27.60
C PRO A 125 -2.72 3.73 27.89
N GLY A 126 -1.73 3.92 28.79
CA GLY A 126 -0.81 2.88 29.21
C GLY A 126 0.49 2.76 28.41
N GLY A 127 0.77 3.66 27.45
CA GLY A 127 2.04 3.61 26.72
C GLY A 127 2.26 4.68 25.66
N SER A 128 3.42 4.62 25.08
CA SER A 128 3.81 5.45 23.92
C SER A 128 4.88 4.74 23.11
N GLY A 129 5.10 5.19 21.89
CA GLY A 129 6.17 4.67 21.03
C GLY A 129 6.20 5.30 19.66
N ASP A 130 7.33 5.11 19.01
CA ASP A 130 7.53 5.54 17.63
C ASP A 130 6.86 4.55 16.67
N ARG A 131 6.27 5.05 15.60
CA ARG A 131 5.54 4.28 14.59
C ARG A 131 5.86 4.80 13.20
N ILE A 132 5.98 3.87 12.25
CA ILE A 132 5.93 4.21 10.83
C ILE A 132 4.46 4.53 10.51
N PRO A 133 4.14 5.63 9.80
CA PRO A 133 2.77 5.94 9.40
C PRO A 133 2.16 4.82 8.57
N ALA A 134 0.90 4.46 8.85
CA ALA A 134 0.25 3.33 8.21
C ALA A 134 0.12 3.49 6.68
N TYR A 135 -0.02 4.72 6.21
CA TYR A 135 -0.15 5.07 4.80
C TYR A 135 1.12 5.68 4.20
N ALA A 136 2.30 5.37 4.76
CA ALA A 136 3.56 5.77 4.15
C ALA A 136 3.71 5.15 2.75
N ARG A 137 4.07 5.97 1.76
CA ARG A 137 4.21 5.55 0.35
C ARG A 137 5.63 5.09 0.00
N CYS A 138 6.59 5.47 0.81
CA CYS A 138 7.97 5.01 0.74
C CYS A 138 8.47 4.80 2.16
N VAL A 139 9.18 3.71 2.36
CA VAL A 139 9.76 3.34 3.66
C VAL A 139 11.15 2.78 3.39
N ASP A 140 12.16 3.40 3.98
CA ASP A 140 13.54 2.98 3.86
C ASP A 140 14.06 2.38 5.16
N GLN A 141 14.97 1.43 5.02
CA GLN A 141 15.73 0.88 6.12
C GLN A 141 17.10 1.54 6.18
N ASP A 142 17.41 2.20 7.27
CA ASP A 142 18.75 2.71 7.53
C ASP A 142 19.74 1.53 7.60
N LYS A 143 20.83 1.62 6.83
CA LYS A 143 21.78 0.50 6.66
C LYS A 143 22.66 0.27 7.88
N GLU A 144 22.88 1.29 8.70
CA GLU A 144 23.74 1.20 9.87
C GLU A 144 22.95 0.75 11.11
N THR A 145 21.80 1.34 11.33
CA THR A 145 20.96 1.06 12.51
C THR A 145 19.96 -0.07 12.29
N GLY A 146 19.64 -0.39 11.04
CA GLY A 146 18.58 -1.34 10.67
C GLY A 146 17.16 -0.82 10.96
N LEU A 147 17.01 0.42 11.39
CA LEU A 147 15.71 1.03 11.69
C LEU A 147 14.99 1.46 10.40
N PHE A 148 13.67 1.32 10.42
CA PHE A 148 12.82 1.76 9.32
C PHE A 148 12.21 3.12 9.62
N ALA A 149 12.16 3.98 8.61
CA ALA A 149 11.46 5.26 8.64
C ALA A 149 10.68 5.47 7.34
N ALA A 150 9.58 6.20 7.42
CA ALA A 150 8.89 6.66 6.23
C ALA A 150 9.74 7.72 5.52
N THR A 151 9.76 7.69 4.20
CA THR A 151 10.51 8.62 3.36
C THR A 151 9.55 9.47 2.55
N VAL A 152 9.79 10.76 2.50
CA VAL A 152 9.01 11.69 1.67
C VAL A 152 9.32 11.44 0.20
N TRP A 153 8.36 10.89 -0.54
CA TRP A 153 8.52 10.63 -1.97
C TRP A 153 7.79 11.67 -2.80
N ARG A 154 8.52 12.70 -3.22
CA ARG A 154 8.05 13.77 -4.10
C ARG A 154 9.23 14.29 -4.93
N PRO A 155 9.69 13.52 -5.93
CA PRO A 155 10.78 13.94 -6.79
C PRO A 155 10.36 15.18 -7.62
N GLU A 156 11.32 16.00 -8.02
CA GLU A 156 11.07 17.17 -8.88
C GLU A 156 10.48 16.77 -10.24
N GLN A 157 10.89 15.61 -10.76
CA GLN A 157 10.36 15.01 -11.97
C GLN A 157 9.65 13.70 -11.63
N PRO A 158 8.32 13.72 -11.41
CA PRO A 158 7.55 12.52 -11.13
C PRO A 158 7.61 11.54 -12.30
N TYR A 159 7.65 10.24 -12.00
CA TYR A 159 7.59 9.21 -13.04
C TYR A 159 6.30 9.33 -13.85
N VAL A 160 6.43 9.38 -15.16
CA VAL A 160 5.30 9.43 -16.11
C VAL A 160 5.24 8.09 -16.85
N PHE A 161 4.12 7.37 -16.71
CA PHE A 161 3.88 6.13 -17.45
C PHE A 161 3.81 6.40 -18.96
N ARG A 162 4.50 5.59 -19.75
CA ARG A 162 4.54 5.65 -21.22
C ARG A 162 3.48 4.76 -21.85
N HIS A 163 3.08 3.72 -21.15
CA HIS A 163 2.10 2.75 -21.62
C HIS A 163 0.84 2.80 -20.73
N ALA A 164 -0.31 2.74 -21.37
CA ALA A 164 -1.57 2.61 -20.66
C ALA A 164 -1.69 1.18 -20.09
N SER A 165 -2.40 1.03 -18.96
CA SER A 165 -2.71 -0.28 -18.44
C SER A 165 -3.51 -1.10 -19.47
N PRO A 166 -3.04 -2.26 -19.89
CA PRO A 166 -3.73 -3.08 -20.88
C PRO A 166 -5.05 -3.62 -20.30
N PRO A 167 -6.02 -3.98 -21.15
CA PRO A 167 -7.21 -4.67 -20.69
C PRO A 167 -6.83 -6.04 -20.11
N ALA A 168 -7.57 -6.47 -19.08
CA ALA A 168 -7.35 -7.78 -18.49
C ALA A 168 -7.52 -8.89 -19.59
N PRO A 169 -6.57 -9.82 -19.69
CA PRO A 169 -6.64 -10.88 -20.68
C PRO A 169 -7.84 -11.80 -20.40
N ALA A 170 -8.53 -12.27 -21.43
CA ALA A 170 -9.65 -13.18 -21.31
C ALA A 170 -9.25 -14.55 -20.70
N ALA A 171 -8.00 -14.97 -20.98
CA ALA A 171 -7.40 -16.18 -20.42
C ALA A 171 -6.01 -15.80 -19.85
N PRO A 172 -5.92 -15.48 -18.53
CA PRO A 172 -4.66 -15.12 -17.92
C PRO A 172 -3.75 -16.34 -17.78
N LEU A 173 -2.55 -16.25 -18.36
CA LEU A 173 -1.43 -17.16 -18.13
C LEU A 173 -0.49 -16.46 -17.16
N ILE A 174 -0.55 -16.82 -15.88
CA ILE A 174 0.08 -16.11 -14.79
C ILE A 174 1.44 -16.71 -14.49
N TYR A 175 2.47 -15.85 -14.47
CA TYR A 175 3.78 -16.17 -13.92
C TYR A 175 3.92 -15.52 -12.55
N GLU A 176 3.96 -16.32 -11.50
CA GLU A 176 4.22 -15.81 -10.14
C GLU A 176 5.72 -15.76 -9.88
N SER A 177 6.22 -14.64 -9.38
CA SER A 177 7.65 -14.41 -9.19
C SER A 177 7.96 -13.47 -8.03
N HIS A 178 9.12 -13.71 -7.40
CA HIS A 178 9.66 -12.87 -6.34
C HIS A 178 10.85 -12.07 -6.90
N VAL A 179 10.75 -10.73 -6.92
CA VAL A 179 11.76 -9.84 -7.53
C VAL A 179 13.18 -10.15 -7.02
N GLY A 180 13.35 -10.24 -5.71
CA GLY A 180 14.66 -10.44 -5.11
C GLY A 180 15.27 -11.82 -5.36
N MET A 181 14.50 -12.81 -5.80
CA MET A 181 14.95 -14.19 -6.01
C MET A 181 14.96 -14.63 -7.49
N ALA A 182 14.48 -13.80 -8.39
CA ALA A 182 14.30 -14.15 -9.80
C ALA A 182 15.60 -14.08 -10.62
N GLN A 183 16.76 -14.18 -10.00
CA GLN A 183 18.07 -14.09 -10.65
C GLN A 183 19.00 -15.23 -10.19
N GLU A 184 20.07 -15.46 -10.96
CA GLU A 184 21.05 -16.54 -10.72
C GLU A 184 22.18 -16.10 -9.76
N GLU A 185 22.46 -14.79 -9.68
CA GLU A 185 23.49 -14.26 -8.80
C GLU A 185 23.08 -14.38 -7.32
N PRO A 186 24.00 -14.72 -6.39
CA PRO A 186 23.71 -14.89 -4.97
C PRO A 186 23.55 -13.54 -4.24
N LYS A 187 22.59 -12.75 -4.65
CA LYS A 187 22.23 -11.44 -4.07
C LYS A 187 20.72 -11.21 -4.15
N VAL A 188 20.23 -10.19 -3.48
CA VAL A 188 18.85 -9.73 -3.65
C VAL A 188 18.74 -8.98 -4.97
N GLY A 189 17.84 -9.40 -5.87
CA GLY A 189 17.56 -8.75 -7.15
C GLY A 189 16.81 -7.42 -6.98
N SER A 190 16.96 -6.52 -7.95
CA SER A 190 16.29 -5.23 -8.00
C SER A 190 15.15 -5.18 -9.02
N PHE A 191 14.30 -4.15 -8.94
CA PHE A 191 13.24 -3.90 -9.92
C PHE A 191 13.82 -3.68 -11.33
N ASP A 192 14.95 -2.98 -11.44
CA ASP A 192 15.61 -2.75 -12.73
C ASP A 192 16.19 -4.03 -13.31
N GLU A 193 16.87 -4.85 -12.50
CA GLU A 193 17.38 -6.15 -12.97
C GLU A 193 16.23 -7.07 -13.40
N TYR A 194 15.12 -7.07 -12.66
CA TYR A 194 13.94 -7.84 -13.03
C TYR A 194 13.35 -7.36 -14.36
N ARG A 195 13.20 -6.05 -14.51
CA ARG A 195 12.71 -5.41 -15.75
C ARG A 195 13.57 -5.79 -16.96
N GLU A 196 14.88 -5.71 -16.81
CA GLU A 196 15.80 -5.87 -17.93
C GLU A 196 16.13 -7.33 -18.28
N LYS A 197 16.24 -8.20 -17.26
CA LYS A 197 16.75 -9.56 -17.43
C LYS A 197 15.66 -10.64 -17.35
N ILE A 198 14.62 -10.42 -16.54
CA ILE A 198 13.62 -11.45 -16.22
C ILE A 198 12.33 -11.25 -17.01
N LEU A 199 11.79 -10.03 -17.01
CA LEU A 199 10.55 -9.70 -17.72
C LEU A 199 10.55 -10.16 -19.19
N PRO A 200 11.61 -9.92 -20.02
CA PRO A 200 11.64 -10.38 -21.39
C PRO A 200 11.59 -11.91 -21.53
N LYS A 201 12.20 -12.66 -20.59
CA LYS A 201 12.16 -14.13 -20.59
C LYS A 201 10.77 -14.66 -20.32
N ILE A 202 10.05 -14.04 -19.37
CA ILE A 202 8.67 -14.39 -19.03
C ILE A 202 7.76 -14.16 -20.25
N ALA A 203 7.88 -13.00 -20.89
CA ALA A 203 7.13 -12.67 -22.10
C ALA A 203 7.41 -13.64 -23.26
N ALA A 204 8.70 -13.95 -23.51
CA ALA A 204 9.11 -14.91 -24.53
C ALA A 204 8.60 -16.34 -24.25
N SER A 205 8.32 -16.68 -23.01
CA SER A 205 7.75 -17.98 -22.60
C SER A 205 6.23 -18.03 -22.78
N GLY A 206 5.59 -16.96 -23.26
CA GLY A 206 4.17 -16.89 -23.59
C GLY A 206 3.24 -16.53 -22.43
N TYR A 207 3.78 -16.14 -21.27
CA TYR A 207 2.97 -15.61 -20.17
C TYR A 207 2.47 -14.20 -20.52
N ASN A 208 1.24 -13.89 -20.12
CA ASN A 208 0.60 -12.60 -20.38
C ASN A 208 0.19 -11.86 -19.10
N THR A 209 0.55 -12.41 -17.95
CA THR A 209 0.25 -11.82 -16.63
C THR A 209 1.37 -12.19 -15.66
N ILE A 210 1.83 -11.19 -14.88
CA ILE A 210 2.81 -11.40 -13.82
C ILE A 210 2.12 -11.15 -12.48
N GLN A 211 2.32 -12.06 -11.53
CA GLN A 211 1.96 -11.90 -10.13
C GLN A 211 3.24 -11.74 -9.31
N LEU A 212 3.53 -10.52 -8.87
CA LEU A 212 4.71 -10.26 -8.04
C LEU A 212 4.42 -10.59 -6.58
N MET A 213 5.23 -11.46 -6.00
CA MET A 213 5.28 -11.72 -4.56
C MET A 213 6.06 -10.61 -3.85
N ALA A 214 5.71 -10.36 -2.58
CA ALA A 214 6.56 -9.63 -1.64
C ALA A 214 6.97 -8.20 -2.07
N VAL A 215 6.16 -7.49 -2.84
CA VAL A 215 6.50 -6.12 -3.25
C VAL A 215 6.29 -5.10 -2.14
N MET A 216 5.45 -5.39 -1.15
CA MET A 216 5.19 -4.49 -0.02
C MET A 216 6.34 -4.48 0.98
N GLY A 217 6.50 -3.36 1.71
CA GLY A 217 7.54 -3.20 2.72
C GLY A 217 7.46 -4.28 3.81
N HIS A 218 8.56 -4.99 4.01
CA HIS A 218 8.69 -6.05 5.02
C HIS A 218 10.09 -6.01 5.66
N PRO A 219 10.21 -6.15 7.00
CA PRO A 219 11.48 -6.01 7.69
C PRO A 219 12.39 -7.25 7.55
N TYR A 220 11.80 -8.43 7.44
CA TYR A 220 12.53 -9.70 7.40
C TYR A 220 12.47 -10.32 6.00
N TYR A 221 13.61 -10.33 5.30
CA TYR A 221 13.71 -10.89 3.94
C TYR A 221 13.30 -12.35 3.85
N GLY A 222 13.71 -13.18 4.82
CA GLY A 222 13.36 -14.60 4.88
C GLY A 222 11.86 -14.89 5.07
N SER A 223 11.03 -13.86 5.30
CA SER A 223 9.58 -14.00 5.27
C SER A 223 9.02 -14.05 3.85
N PHE A 224 9.84 -13.84 2.82
CA PHE A 224 9.42 -13.70 1.43
C PHE A 224 8.28 -12.68 1.23
N GLY A 225 8.25 -11.62 2.08
CA GLY A 225 7.23 -10.57 2.06
C GLY A 225 5.92 -10.91 2.75
N TYR A 226 5.79 -12.06 3.40
CA TYR A 226 4.57 -12.41 4.14
C TYR A 226 4.45 -11.68 5.49
N HIS A 227 5.54 -11.10 6.03
CA HIS A 227 5.50 -10.24 7.22
C HIS A 227 5.43 -8.77 6.82
N VAL A 228 4.32 -8.36 6.21
CA VAL A 228 4.13 -6.98 5.73
C VAL A 228 4.13 -6.01 6.90
N ALA A 229 4.99 -4.98 6.82
CA ALA A 229 5.03 -3.87 7.75
C ALA A 229 4.28 -2.63 7.23
N ASN A 230 4.34 -2.38 5.91
CA ASN A 230 3.69 -1.26 5.25
C ASN A 230 2.98 -1.71 3.98
N PHE A 231 1.65 -1.53 3.96
CA PHE A 231 0.81 -1.97 2.84
C PHE A 231 0.85 -1.03 1.63
N PHE A 232 1.25 0.23 1.82
CA PHE A 232 1.25 1.28 0.79
C PHE A 232 2.65 1.68 0.33
N ALA A 233 3.71 1.09 0.92
CA ALA A 233 5.09 1.25 0.49
C ALA A 233 5.61 -0.04 -0.12
N ILE A 234 6.42 0.07 -1.16
CA ILE A 234 7.20 -1.05 -1.69
C ILE A 234 8.40 -1.35 -0.79
N ALA A 235 8.94 -2.57 -0.90
CA ALA A 235 10.15 -2.95 -0.19
C ALA A 235 11.37 -2.25 -0.81
N SER A 236 11.97 -1.31 -0.09
CA SER A 236 13.12 -0.50 -0.55
C SER A 236 14.37 -1.33 -0.88
N ARG A 237 14.44 -2.56 -0.39
CA ARG A 237 15.55 -3.48 -0.75
C ARG A 237 15.55 -3.92 -2.21
N PHE A 238 14.43 -3.76 -2.94
CA PHE A 238 14.34 -4.06 -4.37
C PHE A 238 14.52 -2.81 -5.24
N GLY A 239 14.50 -1.62 -4.64
CA GLY A 239 14.65 -0.34 -5.34
C GLY A 239 13.65 0.72 -4.90
N THR A 240 13.59 1.78 -5.68
CA THR A 240 12.78 2.98 -5.45
C THR A 240 11.36 2.83 -6.00
N PRO A 241 10.40 3.68 -5.56
CA PRO A 241 9.07 3.74 -6.16
C PRO A 241 9.07 3.97 -7.68
N ASP A 242 10.03 4.74 -8.21
CA ASP A 242 10.08 5.03 -9.65
C ASP A 242 10.66 3.87 -10.46
N GLU A 243 11.61 3.11 -9.92
CA GLU A 243 12.07 1.85 -10.52
C GLU A 243 10.95 0.79 -10.56
N PHE A 244 10.12 0.73 -9.52
CA PHE A 244 8.95 -0.15 -9.53
C PHE A 244 7.90 0.29 -10.57
N LYS A 245 7.63 1.60 -10.70
CA LYS A 245 6.76 2.12 -11.75
C LYS A 245 7.32 1.81 -13.15
N ALA A 246 8.65 1.91 -13.33
CA ALA A 246 9.30 1.56 -14.57
C ALA A 246 9.16 0.07 -14.92
N LEU A 247 9.21 -0.81 -13.92
CA LEU A 247 8.92 -2.23 -14.10
C LEU A 247 7.46 -2.46 -14.53
N VAL A 248 6.51 -1.81 -13.87
CA VAL A 248 5.08 -1.90 -14.23
C VAL A 248 4.82 -1.38 -15.64
N ASP A 249 5.40 -0.21 -15.98
CA ASP A 249 5.29 0.41 -17.31
C ASP A 249 5.86 -0.48 -18.43
N ALA A 250 6.98 -1.16 -18.14
CA ALA A 250 7.57 -2.10 -19.09
C ALA A 250 6.78 -3.41 -19.24
N ALA A 251 6.02 -3.81 -18.20
CA ALA A 251 5.15 -4.97 -18.26
C ALA A 251 3.87 -4.71 -19.05
N HIS A 252 3.39 -3.45 -19.07
CA HIS A 252 2.26 -2.99 -19.90
C HIS A 252 2.63 -2.92 -21.37
#